data_aa451d547c68da4b86f7484339308b79
#
_entry.id   aa451d547c68da4b86f7484339308b79
#
_cell.length_a   1.000
_cell.length_b   1.000
_cell.length_c   1.000
_cell.angle_alpha   90.00
_cell.angle_beta   90.00
_cell.angle_gamma   90.00
#
_symmetry.space_group_name_H-M   'P 1'
#
loop_
_entity.id
_entity.type
_entity.pdbx_description
1 polymer ?
#
loop_
_entity_poly.entity_id
_entity_poly.type
_entity_poly.pdbx_seq_one_letter_code
_entity_poly.pdbx_strand_id
1 'polypeptide(L)'
;EVFAHAADLIRSLYVVAKRIKVEEERKAFLSHLVKSESYRAINAMVTLAKADRSVARHPDDFDTDPWLLTAKNGTIDLRTGRIRSHNPVDMITKLAPVVHDPVAQCPNWLAFLDMIMLGRRNLVDFLKRALGSSLTGITSDKAMFILYGPGGDNGKSTMVEVLEMLLGNYARRTPVETFLKRREGAIPNDIARLRGARLVWAAENDRGVRLAESLIKEMT
;
A
#
# COMPACT_ATOMS: atom_id res chain seq x y z
N GLU A 1 -3.14 -10.53 -13.86
CA GLU A 1 -1.75 -10.03 -13.95
C GLU A 1 -0.76 -11.21 -14.07
N VAL A 2 -0.68 -12.15 -13.11
CA VAL A 2 0.25 -13.31 -13.14
C VAL A 2 0.06 -14.17 -14.39
N PHE A 3 -1.18 -14.45 -14.80
CA PHE A 3 -1.47 -15.21 -16.02
C PHE A 3 -1.01 -14.47 -17.30
N ALA A 4 -1.11 -13.15 -17.33
CA ALA A 4 -0.60 -12.35 -18.46
C ALA A 4 0.92 -12.45 -18.53
N HIS A 5 1.62 -12.30 -17.43
CA HIS A 5 3.09 -12.47 -17.38
C HIS A 5 3.54 -13.88 -17.83
N ALA A 6 2.80 -14.91 -17.40
CA ALA A 6 3.08 -16.27 -17.84
C ALA A 6 2.90 -16.45 -19.35
N ALA A 7 1.85 -15.88 -19.93
CA ALA A 7 1.64 -15.88 -21.37
C ALA A 7 2.71 -15.10 -22.11
N ASP A 8 3.10 -13.94 -21.61
CA ASP A 8 4.14 -13.10 -22.22
C ASP A 8 5.52 -13.76 -22.15
N LEU A 9 5.81 -14.51 -21.08
CA LEU A 9 7.01 -15.33 -21.01
C LEU A 9 7.05 -16.36 -22.14
N ILE A 10 5.96 -17.12 -22.34
CA ILE A 10 5.89 -18.12 -23.42
C ILE A 10 6.07 -17.44 -24.78
N ARG A 11 5.43 -16.30 -25.01
CA ARG A 11 5.57 -15.52 -26.26
C ARG A 11 6.99 -15.03 -26.48
N SER A 12 7.71 -14.64 -25.43
CA SER A 12 9.10 -14.23 -25.55
C SER A 12 10.01 -15.34 -26.07
N LEU A 13 9.68 -16.61 -25.80
CA LEU A 13 10.43 -17.77 -26.23
C LEU A 13 10.36 -18.02 -27.74
N TYR A 14 9.40 -17.44 -28.49
CA TYR A 14 9.39 -17.48 -29.95
C TYR A 14 10.61 -16.78 -30.58
N VAL A 15 11.16 -15.78 -29.88
CA VAL A 15 12.42 -15.15 -30.31
C VAL A 15 13.59 -16.13 -30.18
N VAL A 16 13.58 -16.97 -29.14
CA VAL A 16 14.59 -18.02 -28.92
C VAL A 16 14.47 -19.08 -30.02
N ALA A 17 13.25 -19.47 -30.41
CA ALA A 17 13.00 -20.43 -31.47
C ALA A 17 13.67 -20.04 -32.78
N LYS A 18 13.75 -18.74 -33.14
CA LYS A 18 14.43 -18.23 -34.35
C LYS A 18 15.93 -18.48 -34.33
N ARG A 19 16.56 -18.72 -33.20
CA ARG A 19 18.00 -18.96 -33.05
C ARG A 19 18.37 -20.43 -33.17
N ILE A 20 17.40 -21.34 -33.15
CA ILE A 20 17.62 -22.77 -33.30
C ILE A 20 17.92 -23.07 -34.76
N LYS A 21 19.13 -23.59 -35.05
CA LYS A 21 19.63 -23.85 -36.40
C LYS A 21 19.07 -25.14 -37.01
N VAL A 22 18.83 -26.15 -36.15
CA VAL A 22 18.33 -27.45 -36.60
C VAL A 22 16.82 -27.36 -36.82
N GLU A 23 16.36 -27.58 -38.04
CA GLU A 23 14.98 -27.40 -38.50
C GLU A 23 13.99 -28.27 -37.69
N GLU A 24 14.34 -29.51 -37.41
CA GLU A 24 13.52 -30.46 -36.66
C GLU A 24 13.33 -30.03 -35.21
N GLU A 25 14.42 -29.61 -34.54
CA GLU A 25 14.38 -29.09 -33.19
C GLU A 25 13.55 -27.80 -33.12
N ARG A 26 13.70 -26.92 -34.08
CA ARG A 26 12.93 -25.68 -34.18
C ARG A 26 11.44 -25.95 -34.31
N LYS A 27 11.03 -26.89 -35.17
CA LYS A 27 9.63 -27.31 -35.31
C LYS A 27 9.07 -27.92 -34.05
N ALA A 28 9.82 -28.80 -33.38
CA ALA A 28 9.43 -29.41 -32.13
C ALA A 28 9.23 -28.35 -31.05
N PHE A 29 10.16 -27.40 -30.95
CA PHE A 29 10.08 -26.31 -29.96
C PHE A 29 8.89 -25.38 -30.23
N LEU A 30 8.65 -24.99 -31.48
CA LEU A 30 7.47 -24.19 -31.85
C LEU A 30 6.17 -24.91 -31.53
N SER A 31 6.08 -26.21 -31.82
CA SER A 31 4.90 -27.02 -31.46
C SER A 31 4.69 -27.06 -29.93
N HIS A 32 5.78 -27.13 -29.17
CA HIS A 32 5.72 -27.05 -27.72
C HIS A 32 5.20 -25.69 -27.22
N LEU A 33 5.69 -24.58 -27.79
CA LEU A 33 5.25 -23.22 -27.41
C LEU A 33 3.75 -23.03 -27.68
N VAL A 34 3.26 -23.45 -28.84
CA VAL A 34 1.81 -23.39 -29.17
C VAL A 34 0.97 -24.14 -28.15
N LYS A 35 1.40 -25.33 -27.73
CA LYS A 35 0.70 -26.11 -26.68
C LYS A 35 0.77 -25.42 -25.33
N SER A 36 1.89 -24.75 -25.03
CA SER A 36 2.12 -24.04 -23.77
C SER A 36 1.30 -22.76 -23.63
N GLU A 37 0.83 -22.15 -24.73
CA GLU A 37 -0.08 -21.02 -24.73
C GLU A 37 -1.53 -21.37 -24.31
N SER A 38 -1.85 -22.66 -24.24
CA SER A 38 -3.19 -23.09 -23.79
C SER A 38 -3.45 -22.68 -22.37
N TYR A 39 -4.71 -22.30 -22.05
CA TYR A 39 -5.13 -21.97 -20.70
C TYR A 39 -4.75 -23.05 -19.68
N ARG A 40 -4.91 -24.33 -20.06
CA ARG A 40 -4.55 -25.47 -19.19
C ARG A 40 -3.07 -25.48 -18.86
N ALA A 41 -2.18 -25.25 -19.82
CA ALA A 41 -0.75 -25.24 -19.60
C ALA A 41 -0.30 -24.05 -18.76
N ILE A 42 -0.81 -22.85 -19.05
CA ILE A 42 -0.54 -21.64 -18.26
C ILE A 42 -1.03 -21.80 -16.84
N ASN A 43 -2.24 -22.33 -16.63
CA ASN A 43 -2.79 -22.57 -15.31
C ASN A 43 -1.95 -23.59 -14.53
N ALA A 44 -1.50 -24.68 -15.17
CA ALA A 44 -0.62 -25.65 -14.55
C ALA A 44 0.73 -25.03 -14.15
N MET A 45 1.33 -24.23 -15.01
CA MET A 45 2.58 -23.51 -14.72
C MET A 45 2.44 -22.58 -13.52
N VAL A 46 1.38 -21.76 -13.46
CA VAL A 46 1.12 -20.87 -12.33
C VAL A 46 0.84 -21.65 -11.05
N THR A 47 0.11 -22.77 -11.15
CA THR A 47 -0.19 -23.62 -9.99
C THR A 47 1.07 -24.28 -9.43
N LEU A 48 1.95 -24.80 -10.29
CA LEU A 48 3.24 -25.37 -9.88
C LEU A 48 4.16 -24.30 -9.29
N ALA A 49 4.21 -23.11 -9.87
CA ALA A 49 5.00 -22.00 -9.35
C ALA A 49 4.56 -21.60 -7.92
N LYS A 50 3.27 -21.66 -7.60
CA LYS A 50 2.78 -21.39 -6.24
C LYS A 50 3.27 -22.41 -5.20
N ALA A 51 3.56 -23.63 -5.62
CA ALA A 51 4.07 -24.69 -4.75
C ALA A 51 5.60 -24.67 -4.61
N ASP A 52 6.30 -23.91 -5.43
CA ASP A 52 7.75 -23.80 -5.39
C ASP A 52 8.19 -23.00 -4.15
N ARG A 53 9.00 -23.60 -3.29
CA ARG A 53 9.51 -22.98 -2.06
C ARG A 53 10.38 -21.75 -2.32
N SER A 54 10.99 -21.62 -3.48
CA SER A 54 11.77 -20.43 -3.86
C SER A 54 10.89 -19.23 -4.18
N VAL A 55 9.65 -19.46 -4.61
CA VAL A 55 8.67 -18.44 -5.00
C VAL A 55 7.63 -18.21 -3.90
N ALA A 56 7.17 -19.30 -3.27
CA ALA A 56 6.16 -19.24 -2.21
C ALA A 56 6.66 -18.42 -1.00
N ARG A 57 5.84 -17.48 -0.55
CA ARG A 57 6.10 -16.64 0.62
C ARG A 57 4.88 -16.61 1.52
N HIS A 58 5.12 -16.53 2.82
CA HIS A 58 4.06 -16.31 3.78
C HIS A 58 3.61 -14.83 3.71
N PRO A 59 2.33 -14.52 3.94
CA PRO A 59 1.88 -13.12 3.99
C PRO A 59 2.65 -12.25 5.00
N ASP A 60 3.20 -12.82 6.05
CA ASP A 60 3.98 -12.12 7.06
C ASP A 60 5.42 -11.80 6.64
N ASP A 61 5.89 -12.36 5.51
CA ASP A 61 7.19 -12.03 4.93
C ASP A 61 7.18 -10.66 4.24
N PHE A 62 5.99 -10.12 3.95
CA PHE A 62 5.84 -8.86 3.22
C PHE A 62 5.66 -7.66 4.16
N ASP A 63 6.10 -6.49 3.69
CA ASP A 63 5.94 -5.19 4.37
C ASP A 63 6.50 -5.18 5.81
N THR A 64 7.56 -5.94 6.08
CA THR A 64 8.11 -6.17 7.43
C THR A 64 8.93 -5.02 7.98
N ASP A 65 9.61 -4.22 7.13
CA ASP A 65 10.36 -3.05 7.61
C ASP A 65 9.45 -1.80 7.65
N PRO A 66 9.07 -1.34 8.85
CA PRO A 66 8.16 -0.21 9.02
C PRO A 66 8.76 1.12 8.58
N TRP A 67 10.08 1.18 8.37
CA TRP A 67 10.78 2.39 7.97
C TRP A 67 10.97 2.55 6.47
N LEU A 68 10.64 1.56 5.68
CA LEU A 68 10.73 1.65 4.23
C LEU A 68 9.39 2.08 3.62
N LEU A 69 9.40 3.15 2.85
CA LEU A 69 8.25 3.67 2.11
C LEU A 69 8.54 3.65 0.61
N THR A 70 7.70 3.00 -0.17
CA THR A 70 7.89 2.89 -1.62
C THR A 70 7.15 4.00 -2.35
N ALA A 71 7.86 4.79 -3.15
CA ALA A 71 7.34 5.78 -4.09
C ALA A 71 7.56 5.30 -5.53
N LYS A 72 7.01 5.96 -6.55
CA LYS A 72 7.14 5.55 -7.95
C LYS A 72 8.59 5.44 -8.44
N ASN A 73 9.47 6.26 -7.93
CA ASN A 73 10.88 6.34 -8.38
C ASN A 73 11.88 5.69 -7.42
N GLY A 74 11.42 4.99 -6.39
CA GLY A 74 12.31 4.29 -5.47
C GLY A 74 11.71 4.02 -4.09
N THR A 75 12.51 3.39 -3.24
CA THR A 75 12.21 3.12 -1.85
C THR A 75 12.92 4.12 -0.96
N ILE A 76 12.17 4.81 -0.11
CA ILE A 76 12.65 5.83 0.84
C ILE A 76 12.92 5.15 2.18
N ASP A 77 14.11 5.30 2.72
CA ASP A 77 14.39 4.98 4.12
C ASP A 77 14.02 6.19 4.99
N LEU A 78 12.95 6.06 5.75
CA LEU A 78 12.41 7.12 6.61
C LEU A 78 13.33 7.48 7.78
N ARG A 79 14.31 6.63 8.15
CA ARG A 79 15.32 6.96 9.18
C ARG A 79 16.27 8.02 8.67
N THR A 80 16.57 7.99 7.38
CA THR A 80 17.59 8.85 6.75
C THR A 80 17.03 9.88 5.79
N GLY A 81 15.78 9.69 5.35
CA GLY A 81 15.14 10.48 4.28
C GLY A 81 15.72 10.21 2.89
N ARG A 82 16.60 9.21 2.73
CA ARG A 82 17.25 8.90 1.45
C ARG A 82 16.40 7.95 0.62
N ILE A 83 16.36 8.20 -0.69
CA ILE A 83 15.74 7.32 -1.66
C ILE A 83 16.79 6.44 -2.34
N ARG A 84 16.46 5.20 -2.61
CA ARG A 84 17.24 4.24 -3.41
C ARG A 84 16.35 3.51 -4.41
N SER A 85 16.95 2.83 -5.37
CA SER A 85 16.21 1.98 -6.31
C SER A 85 15.40 0.91 -5.57
N HIS A 86 14.28 0.52 -6.15
CA HIS A 86 13.49 -0.60 -5.64
C HIS A 86 14.32 -1.87 -5.57
N ASN A 87 14.13 -2.64 -4.52
CA ASN A 87 14.78 -3.93 -4.36
C ASN A 87 13.71 -4.99 -4.00
N PRO A 88 13.53 -6.04 -4.80
CA PRO A 88 12.57 -7.11 -4.51
C PRO A 88 12.81 -7.80 -3.15
N VAL A 89 14.03 -7.77 -2.63
CA VAL A 89 14.37 -8.33 -1.31
C VAL A 89 13.66 -7.60 -0.16
N ASP A 90 13.27 -6.34 -0.36
CA ASP A 90 12.48 -5.58 0.64
C ASP A 90 11.08 -6.13 0.84
N MET A 91 10.60 -6.97 -0.08
CA MET A 91 9.27 -7.61 -0.02
C MET A 91 8.13 -6.63 0.22
N ILE A 92 8.22 -5.39 -0.31
CA ILE A 92 7.20 -4.35 -0.11
C ILE A 92 6.08 -4.51 -1.15
N THR A 93 4.84 -4.58 -0.67
CA THR A 93 3.64 -4.70 -1.52
C THR A 93 2.87 -3.38 -1.68
N LYS A 94 3.25 -2.36 -0.95
CA LYS A 94 2.58 -1.06 -0.92
C LYS A 94 3.30 -0.06 -1.83
N LEU A 95 2.57 0.94 -2.32
CA LEU A 95 3.10 2.00 -3.16
C LEU A 95 2.38 3.32 -2.87
N ALA A 96 3.15 4.35 -2.54
CA ALA A 96 2.71 5.74 -2.64
C ALA A 96 2.78 6.16 -4.14
N PRO A 97 1.66 6.54 -4.78
CA PRO A 97 1.59 6.73 -6.23
C PRO A 97 2.18 8.07 -6.68
N VAL A 98 3.21 8.52 -6.02
CA VAL A 98 3.89 9.80 -6.25
C VAL A 98 5.36 9.60 -6.55
N VAL A 99 5.99 10.58 -7.18
CA VAL A 99 7.43 10.67 -7.36
C VAL A 99 8.00 11.42 -6.18
N HIS A 100 8.97 10.85 -5.48
CA HIS A 100 9.69 11.56 -4.43
C HIS A 100 10.69 12.54 -5.06
N ASP A 101 10.55 13.80 -4.71
CA ASP A 101 11.47 14.87 -5.09
C ASP A 101 11.92 15.60 -3.80
N PRO A 102 13.21 15.51 -3.42
CA PRO A 102 13.73 16.09 -2.18
C PRO A 102 13.73 17.63 -2.19
N VAL A 103 13.60 18.25 -3.36
CA VAL A 103 13.57 19.72 -3.50
C VAL A 103 12.18 20.27 -3.80
N ALA A 104 11.17 19.40 -3.84
CA ALA A 104 9.79 19.81 -4.10
C ALA A 104 9.30 20.83 -3.07
N GLN A 105 8.65 21.89 -3.58
CA GLN A 105 8.00 22.90 -2.74
C GLN A 105 6.50 22.63 -2.70
N CYS A 106 5.88 22.89 -1.57
CA CYS A 106 4.44 22.70 -1.38
C CYS A 106 3.76 23.95 -0.76
N PRO A 107 3.90 25.14 -1.40
CA PRO A 107 3.41 26.38 -0.82
C PRO A 107 1.91 26.39 -0.57
N ASN A 108 1.12 25.82 -1.48
CA ASN A 108 -0.33 25.73 -1.33
C ASN A 108 -0.74 24.84 -0.16
N TRP A 109 -0.04 23.72 0.04
CA TRP A 109 -0.26 22.85 1.19
C TRP A 109 0.08 23.53 2.52
N LEU A 110 1.19 24.23 2.57
CA LEU A 110 1.59 24.99 3.77
C LEU A 110 0.62 26.12 4.09
N ALA A 111 0.16 26.88 3.07
CA ALA A 111 -0.84 27.91 3.24
C ALA A 111 -2.20 27.34 3.69
N PHE A 112 -2.60 26.18 3.15
CA PHE A 112 -3.80 25.48 3.59
C PHE A 112 -3.70 25.05 5.06
N LEU A 113 -2.59 24.46 5.50
CA LEU A 113 -2.39 24.10 6.91
C LEU A 113 -2.42 25.31 7.83
N ASP A 114 -1.81 26.42 7.43
CA ASP A 114 -1.81 27.66 8.18
C ASP A 114 -3.23 28.22 8.34
N MET A 115 -3.99 28.21 7.25
CA MET A 115 -5.38 28.65 7.22
C MET A 115 -6.28 27.83 8.16
N ILE A 116 -6.25 26.49 8.05
CA ILE A 116 -7.12 25.62 8.87
C ILE A 116 -6.72 25.60 10.35
N MET A 117 -5.48 25.93 10.66
CA MET A 117 -4.95 26.06 12.04
C MET A 117 -4.98 27.52 12.54
N LEU A 118 -5.60 28.44 11.80
CA LEU A 118 -5.76 29.86 12.18
C LEU A 118 -4.42 30.55 12.50
N GLY A 119 -3.36 30.27 11.74
CA GLY A 119 -2.03 30.83 11.93
C GLY A 119 -1.29 30.31 13.15
N ARG A 120 -1.80 29.29 13.83
CA ARG A 120 -1.17 28.71 15.05
C ARG A 120 -0.04 27.77 14.66
N ARG A 121 1.18 28.28 14.56
CA ARG A 121 2.37 27.51 14.15
C ARG A 121 2.62 26.25 14.96
N ASN A 122 2.42 26.31 16.28
CA ASN A 122 2.56 25.13 17.17
C ASN A 122 1.62 23.97 16.77
N LEU A 123 0.39 24.27 16.33
CA LEU A 123 -0.56 23.25 15.84
C LEU A 123 -0.15 22.73 14.46
N VAL A 124 0.32 23.59 13.58
CA VAL A 124 0.87 23.17 12.27
C VAL A 124 2.07 22.23 12.47
N ASP A 125 2.98 22.56 13.37
CA ASP A 125 4.15 21.73 13.66
C ASP A 125 3.79 20.42 14.37
N PHE A 126 2.80 20.44 15.25
CA PHE A 126 2.23 19.22 15.81
C PHE A 126 1.65 18.32 14.72
N LEU A 127 0.82 18.88 13.84
CA LEU A 127 0.21 18.15 12.74
C LEU A 127 1.25 17.55 11.79
N LYS A 128 2.30 18.29 11.45
CA LYS A 128 3.43 17.79 10.63
C LYS A 128 4.09 16.57 11.29
N ARG A 129 4.33 16.62 12.60
CA ARG A 129 4.91 15.47 13.32
C ARG A 129 3.97 14.28 13.34
N ALA A 130 2.68 14.49 13.61
CA ALA A 130 1.67 13.43 13.61
C ALA A 130 1.54 12.76 12.25
N LEU A 131 1.51 13.55 11.16
CA LEU A 131 1.49 13.03 9.80
C LEU A 131 2.81 12.35 9.41
N GLY A 132 3.94 12.89 9.87
CA GLY A 132 5.26 12.27 9.69
C GLY A 132 5.36 10.91 10.37
N SER A 133 4.85 10.79 11.60
CA SER A 133 4.74 9.50 12.30
C SER A 133 3.88 8.49 11.53
N SER A 134 2.79 8.96 10.93
CA SER A 134 1.91 8.11 10.10
C SER A 134 2.56 7.59 8.80
N LEU A 135 3.74 8.09 8.40
CA LEU A 135 4.48 7.51 7.29
C LEU A 135 5.18 6.21 7.67
N THR A 136 5.45 6.00 8.95
CA THR A 136 6.06 4.77 9.45
C THR A 136 4.99 3.70 9.70
N GLY A 137 5.39 2.44 9.75
CA GLY A 137 4.53 1.36 10.20
C GLY A 137 4.62 1.11 11.72
N ILE A 138 5.09 2.10 12.50
CA ILE A 138 5.33 1.95 13.94
C ILE A 138 4.11 2.40 14.71
N THR A 139 3.66 1.54 15.63
CA THR A 139 2.50 1.77 16.51
C THR A 139 2.89 1.91 17.99
N SER A 140 4.18 2.10 18.30
CA SER A 140 4.67 2.21 19.69
C SER A 140 4.07 3.37 20.48
N ASP A 141 3.69 4.45 19.79
CA ASP A 141 3.15 5.66 20.43
C ASP A 141 1.69 5.50 20.85
N LYS A 142 1.01 4.45 20.40
CA LYS A 142 -0.40 4.13 20.72
C LYS A 142 -1.31 5.35 20.59
N ALA A 143 -1.17 6.11 19.50
CA ALA A 143 -1.84 7.39 19.31
C ALA A 143 -2.97 7.29 18.29
N MET A 144 -4.13 7.83 18.64
CA MET A 144 -5.24 8.09 17.73
C MET A 144 -5.51 9.60 17.71
N PHE A 145 -5.64 10.16 16.49
CA PHE A 145 -5.92 11.58 16.33
C PHE A 145 -7.39 11.81 15.99
N ILE A 146 -8.04 12.72 16.71
CA ILE A 146 -9.42 13.13 16.45
C ILE A 146 -9.39 14.54 15.88
N LEU A 147 -9.80 14.67 14.63
CA LEU A 147 -9.94 15.97 13.96
C LEU A 147 -11.30 16.56 14.32
N TYR A 148 -11.30 17.53 15.22
CA TYR A 148 -12.50 18.20 15.64
C TYR A 148 -12.54 19.66 15.16
N GLY A 149 -13.72 20.14 14.80
CA GLY A 149 -13.96 21.55 14.49
C GLY A 149 -15.47 21.82 14.41
N PRO A 150 -15.95 22.94 14.97
CA PRO A 150 -17.35 23.29 14.95
C PRO A 150 -17.78 23.62 13.51
N GLY A 151 -18.97 23.17 13.12
CA GLY A 151 -19.53 23.40 11.79
C GLY A 151 -18.86 22.60 10.67
N GLY A 152 -19.23 22.91 9.44
CA GLY A 152 -18.63 22.38 8.20
C GLY A 152 -17.43 23.20 7.71
N ASP A 153 -16.86 22.79 6.57
CA ASP A 153 -15.89 23.56 5.74
C ASP A 153 -14.60 24.03 6.45
N ASN A 154 -14.14 23.27 7.46
CA ASN A 154 -12.91 23.55 8.18
C ASN A 154 -11.70 22.71 7.73
N GLY A 155 -11.75 22.18 6.51
CA GLY A 155 -10.63 21.54 5.83
C GLY A 155 -10.31 20.11 6.27
N LYS A 156 -11.05 19.49 7.21
CA LYS A 156 -10.78 18.12 7.70
C LYS A 156 -10.78 17.10 6.56
N SER A 157 -11.84 17.06 5.77
CA SER A 157 -11.99 16.10 4.66
C SER A 157 -10.93 16.33 3.59
N THR A 158 -10.71 17.58 3.20
CA THR A 158 -9.68 17.95 2.21
C THR A 158 -8.29 17.47 2.64
N MET A 159 -7.96 17.63 3.93
CA MET A 159 -6.67 17.19 4.45
C MET A 159 -6.49 15.67 4.32
N VAL A 160 -7.47 14.87 4.76
CA VAL A 160 -7.35 13.39 4.68
C VAL A 160 -7.41 12.88 3.25
N GLU A 161 -8.17 13.50 2.36
CA GLU A 161 -8.21 13.16 0.93
C GLU A 161 -6.87 13.39 0.24
N VAL A 162 -6.20 14.51 0.53
CA VAL A 162 -4.84 14.78 0.02
C VAL A 162 -3.85 13.73 0.52
N LEU A 163 -3.94 13.36 1.80
CA LEU A 163 -3.07 12.31 2.37
C LEU A 163 -3.36 10.95 1.75
N GLU A 164 -4.62 10.62 1.49
CA GLU A 164 -5.00 9.37 0.82
C GLU A 164 -4.44 9.31 -0.61
N MET A 165 -4.55 10.39 -1.37
CA MET A 165 -3.95 10.49 -2.70
C MET A 165 -2.42 10.37 -2.66
N LEU A 166 -1.78 11.00 -1.69
CA LEU A 166 -0.32 10.98 -1.53
C LEU A 166 0.20 9.59 -1.17
N LEU A 167 -0.47 8.93 -0.21
CA LEU A 167 -0.04 7.68 0.38
C LEU A 167 -0.50 6.44 -0.39
N GLY A 168 -1.55 6.56 -1.20
CA GLY A 168 -2.07 5.46 -2.02
C GLY A 168 -2.37 4.22 -1.17
N ASN A 169 -1.66 3.11 -1.43
CA ASN A 169 -1.92 1.84 -0.73
C ASN A 169 -1.55 1.85 0.76
N TYR A 170 -0.79 2.84 1.22
CA TYR A 170 -0.47 3.02 2.64
C TYR A 170 -1.58 3.71 3.43
N ALA A 171 -2.53 4.39 2.76
CA ALA A 171 -3.70 4.97 3.40
C ALA A 171 -4.95 4.14 3.15
N ARG A 172 -5.84 4.07 4.14
CA ARG A 172 -7.12 3.37 4.03
C ARG A 172 -8.23 4.13 4.73
N ARG A 173 -9.31 4.33 3.99
CA ARG A 173 -10.58 4.74 4.58
C ARG A 173 -11.33 3.50 5.08
N THR A 174 -11.90 3.59 6.27
CA THR A 174 -12.77 2.55 6.83
C THR A 174 -14.07 3.17 7.36
N PRO A 175 -15.18 2.43 7.37
CA PRO A 175 -16.38 2.87 8.08
C PRO A 175 -16.07 3.08 9.58
N VAL A 176 -16.68 4.09 10.20
CA VAL A 176 -16.49 4.35 11.63
C VAL A 176 -16.93 3.16 12.50
N GLU A 177 -17.89 2.38 12.02
CA GLU A 177 -18.38 1.16 12.64
C GLU A 177 -17.28 0.13 12.90
N THR A 178 -16.16 0.20 12.14
CA THR A 178 -14.97 -0.63 12.38
C THR A 178 -14.39 -0.37 13.77
N PHE A 179 -14.47 0.87 14.25
CA PHE A 179 -13.93 1.29 15.55
C PHE A 179 -14.97 1.26 16.68
N LEU A 180 -16.20 0.89 16.40
CA LEU A 180 -17.27 0.87 17.38
C LEU A 180 -17.41 -0.49 18.04
N LYS A 181 -17.94 -0.49 19.27
CA LYS A 181 -18.19 -1.72 20.02
C LYS A 181 -19.25 -2.57 19.29
N ARG A 182 -18.87 -3.73 18.79
CA ARG A 182 -19.74 -4.68 18.05
C ARG A 182 -20.36 -5.70 19.01
N ARG A 183 -21.48 -6.30 18.57
CA ARG A 183 -22.03 -7.50 19.21
C ARG A 183 -21.11 -8.68 18.93
N GLU A 184 -20.98 -9.60 19.89
CA GLU A 184 -20.16 -10.81 19.74
C GLU A 184 -20.58 -11.64 18.51
N GLY A 185 -19.59 -12.13 17.75
CA GLY A 185 -19.80 -13.06 16.61
C GLY A 185 -19.62 -12.48 15.21
N ALA A 186 -19.37 -11.18 15.04
CA ALA A 186 -19.07 -10.62 13.71
C ALA A 186 -17.58 -10.80 13.36
N ILE A 187 -17.30 -11.52 12.26
CA ILE A 187 -15.92 -11.64 11.72
C ILE A 187 -15.52 -10.26 11.15
N PRO A 188 -14.44 -9.67 11.61
CA PRO A 188 -14.06 -8.32 11.20
C PRO A 188 -13.31 -8.33 9.86
N ASN A 189 -14.02 -8.57 8.75
CA ASN A 189 -13.44 -8.46 7.41
C ASN A 189 -12.83 -7.07 7.14
N ASP A 190 -13.38 -6.03 7.79
CA ASP A 190 -12.89 -4.65 7.67
C ASP A 190 -11.48 -4.51 8.23
N ILE A 191 -11.16 -5.17 9.34
CA ILE A 191 -9.84 -5.12 9.98
C ILE A 191 -8.79 -5.80 9.10
N ALA A 192 -9.12 -6.94 8.48
CA ALA A 192 -8.19 -7.62 7.58
C ALA A 192 -7.76 -6.75 6.39
N ARG A 193 -8.64 -5.84 5.93
CA ARG A 193 -8.35 -4.88 4.85
C ARG A 193 -7.38 -3.77 5.27
N LEU A 194 -7.19 -3.55 6.56
CA LEU A 194 -6.30 -2.51 7.10
C LEU A 194 -4.86 -2.98 7.24
N ARG A 195 -4.59 -4.26 7.03
CA ARG A 195 -3.23 -4.81 7.13
C ARG A 195 -2.23 -4.05 6.25
N GLY A 196 -1.15 -3.60 6.87
CA GLY A 196 -0.08 -2.83 6.21
C GLY A 196 -0.45 -1.39 5.86
N ALA A 197 -1.66 -0.91 6.22
CA ALA A 197 -1.97 0.51 6.18
C ALA A 197 -1.21 1.25 7.29
N ARG A 198 -0.71 2.44 6.96
CA ARG A 198 0.02 3.33 7.89
C ARG A 198 -0.82 4.51 8.34
N LEU A 199 -1.77 4.90 7.52
CA LEU A 199 -2.79 5.90 7.83
C LEU A 199 -4.17 5.27 7.64
N VAL A 200 -4.90 5.09 8.73
CA VAL A 200 -6.30 4.65 8.68
C VAL A 200 -7.18 5.78 9.18
N TRP A 201 -8.20 6.12 8.43
CA TRP A 201 -9.13 7.17 8.81
C TRP A 201 -10.59 6.78 8.62
N ALA A 202 -11.45 7.35 9.44
CA ALA A 202 -12.90 7.21 9.33
C ALA A 202 -13.57 8.56 9.54
N ALA A 203 -14.66 8.79 8.82
CA ALA A 203 -15.53 9.92 9.08
C ALA A 203 -16.63 9.47 10.04
N GLU A 204 -16.93 10.29 11.05
CA GLU A 204 -18.01 10.04 11.99
C GLU A 204 -19.36 10.28 11.31
N ASN A 205 -20.31 9.36 11.47
CA ASN A 205 -21.65 9.47 10.90
C ASN A 205 -22.72 9.75 11.95
N ASP A 206 -22.58 9.28 13.20
CA ASP A 206 -23.65 9.33 14.19
C ASP A 206 -23.18 9.77 15.60
N ARG A 207 -24.04 10.50 16.29
CA ARG A 207 -23.82 10.91 17.68
C ARG A 207 -24.18 9.78 18.64
N GLY A 208 -23.37 9.57 19.66
CA GLY A 208 -23.73 8.74 20.83
C GLY A 208 -23.27 7.28 20.78
N VAL A 209 -22.43 6.88 19.86
CA VAL A 209 -21.89 5.50 19.80
C VAL A 209 -20.54 5.42 20.52
N ARG A 210 -20.31 4.33 21.30
CA ARG A 210 -19.08 4.13 22.06
C ARG A 210 -18.01 3.46 21.22
N LEU A 211 -16.79 3.99 21.28
CA LEU A 211 -15.61 3.39 20.67
C LEU A 211 -15.24 2.05 21.32
N ALA A 212 -14.73 1.12 20.54
CA ALA A 212 -14.18 -0.16 21.00
C ALA A 212 -12.74 0.06 21.50
N GLU A 213 -12.56 0.48 22.73
CA GLU A 213 -11.25 0.85 23.28
C GLU A 213 -10.19 -0.23 23.14
N SER A 214 -10.56 -1.52 23.34
CA SER A 214 -9.64 -2.65 23.18
C SER A 214 -9.13 -2.76 21.76
N LEU A 215 -10.02 -2.64 20.77
CA LEU A 215 -9.66 -2.71 19.37
C LEU A 215 -8.76 -1.53 18.95
N ILE A 216 -9.08 -0.32 19.38
CA ILE A 216 -8.25 0.86 19.10
C ILE A 216 -6.85 0.68 19.69
N LYS A 217 -6.73 0.20 20.92
CA LYS A 217 -5.43 -0.09 21.56
C LYS A 217 -4.63 -1.17 20.86
N GLU A 218 -5.28 -2.12 20.20
CA GLU A 218 -4.63 -3.16 19.41
C GLU A 218 -4.12 -2.63 18.03
N MET A 219 -4.85 -1.65 17.47
CA MET A 219 -4.53 -1.08 16.15
C MET A 219 -3.55 0.10 16.21
N THR A 220 -3.37 0.71 17.35
CA THR A 220 -2.47 1.85 17.60
C THR A 220 -1.30 1.42 18.46
#